data_cc946c87efc4e5240bfb06ca942bd943
#
_entry.id   cc946c87efc4e5240bfb06ca942bd943
#
_cell.length_a   1.000
_cell.length_b   1.000
_cell.length_c   1.000
_cell.angle_alpha   90.00
_cell.angle_beta   90.00
_cell.angle_gamma   90.00
#
_symmetry.space_group_name_H-M   'P 1'
#
loop_
_entity.id
_entity.type
_entity.pdbx_description
1 polymer ?
#
loop_
_entity_poly.entity_id
_entity_poly.type
_entity_poly.pdbx_seq_one_letter_code
_entity_poly.pdbx_strand_id
1 'polypeptide(L)'
;MSQFLLNIMFVLYVIAGIGLVAYGFNCYVSIYLFLKNSRRVRLQDRKNILHFYREHSLSDLPMVTTQLPVFNEANCVERLIEAVCAIDYPKDKHEIQVLDDSTDECYEVTKRKVREMQERGFNITLIHRTNRKDYKAGALKEGMLVAKGEFLAIFDADFVPEKDFLLKTIPYMVMDKQVGLVQGRWGHLNRMESGLTLAQSIGIDGHFVVEQSARSWGNLFMNFNGTAGVWRRAAIDDAGGWEGDTLTEDMDLSYRSQLAGWKMKFVFDVIVPAELPNDINAFKAQQFRWAKGSIQTAIKILPKVFKAKIPFKIKIASFMHTTHYSIHPCMLFTAVFSLPLLAWYEPIKGLPSWIYAFGFGFIFLAAIAPSVLYFVAQRCSGYVGWKMRLLSFPILMALGVGIAVSNTRAVLAAVLGFKGSFVRTPKKGAKSLSHYAQKFPILAMIEILVGVYCIFGLLEYIGAEKFIIGPFIGLYAIGFLMVGILSFLHYISNIIEMHREKKINQT
;
A
#
# COMPACT_ATOMS: atom_id res chain seq x y z
N MET A 1 17.16 -0.14 -38.24
CA MET A 1 17.71 0.35 -36.96
C MET A 1 19.17 -0.02 -36.89
N SER A 2 20.10 0.85 -36.41
CA SER A 2 21.50 0.51 -36.35
C SER A 2 21.77 -0.63 -35.36
N GLN A 3 22.76 -1.51 -35.65
CA GLN A 3 23.12 -2.61 -34.74
C GLN A 3 23.54 -2.10 -33.35
N PHE A 4 24.15 -0.92 -33.29
CA PHE A 4 24.51 -0.27 -32.04
C PHE A 4 23.26 0.02 -31.14
N LEU A 5 22.18 0.54 -31.74
CA LEU A 5 20.95 0.82 -31.01
C LEU A 5 20.27 -0.46 -30.53
N LEU A 6 20.27 -1.51 -31.36
CA LEU A 6 19.77 -2.83 -30.99
C LEU A 6 20.52 -3.42 -29.79
N ASN A 7 21.85 -3.29 -29.78
CA ASN A 7 22.65 -3.78 -28.66
C ASN A 7 22.36 -3.02 -27.36
N ILE A 8 22.20 -1.69 -27.43
CA ILE A 8 21.77 -0.89 -26.25
C ILE A 8 20.41 -1.36 -25.74
N MET A 9 19.43 -1.51 -26.64
CA MET A 9 18.08 -2.00 -26.27
C MET A 9 18.14 -3.38 -25.63
N PHE A 10 18.95 -4.28 -26.16
CA PHE A 10 19.13 -5.62 -25.59
C PHE A 10 19.73 -5.56 -24.17
N VAL A 11 20.78 -4.76 -23.97
CA VAL A 11 21.40 -4.59 -22.64
C VAL A 11 20.38 -4.03 -21.63
N LEU A 12 19.62 -3.01 -22.01
CA LEU A 12 18.58 -2.44 -21.14
C LEU A 12 17.45 -3.44 -20.86
N TYR A 13 17.09 -4.27 -21.85
CA TYR A 13 16.11 -5.35 -21.69
C TYR A 13 16.58 -6.40 -20.68
N VAL A 14 17.84 -6.79 -20.75
CA VAL A 14 18.45 -7.71 -19.79
C VAL A 14 18.50 -7.10 -18.38
N ILE A 15 18.87 -5.83 -18.25
CA ILE A 15 18.87 -5.11 -16.95
C ILE A 15 17.45 -5.08 -16.36
N ALA A 16 16.45 -4.74 -17.17
CA ALA A 16 15.05 -4.76 -16.73
C ALA A 16 14.60 -6.17 -16.30
N GLY A 17 14.99 -7.20 -17.07
CA GLY A 17 14.73 -8.60 -16.73
C GLY A 17 15.38 -9.02 -15.40
N ILE A 18 16.66 -8.66 -15.20
CA ILE A 18 17.36 -8.92 -13.92
C ILE A 18 16.63 -8.23 -12.76
N GLY A 19 16.17 -6.99 -12.94
CA GLY A 19 15.36 -6.29 -11.96
C GLY A 19 14.09 -7.07 -11.60
N LEU A 20 13.30 -7.51 -12.58
CA LEU A 20 12.10 -8.32 -12.37
C LEU A 20 12.41 -9.63 -11.64
N VAL A 21 13.48 -10.31 -12.03
CA VAL A 21 13.93 -11.55 -11.38
C VAL A 21 14.31 -11.31 -9.93
N ALA A 22 15.07 -10.24 -9.63
CA ALA A 22 15.48 -9.91 -8.27
C ALA A 22 14.27 -9.66 -7.34
N TYR A 23 13.28 -8.88 -7.78
CA TYR A 23 12.05 -8.64 -7.01
C TYR A 23 11.19 -9.90 -6.90
N GLY A 24 11.13 -10.73 -7.95
CA GLY A 24 10.48 -12.04 -7.88
C GLY A 24 11.08 -12.92 -6.79
N PHE A 25 12.41 -13.08 -6.76
CA PHE A 25 13.07 -13.87 -5.71
C PHE A 25 12.92 -13.27 -4.31
N ASN A 26 12.81 -11.94 -4.19
CA ASN A 26 12.51 -11.30 -2.90
C ASN A 26 11.16 -11.75 -2.30
N CYS A 27 10.18 -12.12 -3.14
CA CYS A 27 8.93 -12.72 -2.66
C CYS A 27 9.19 -14.05 -1.93
N TYR A 28 10.06 -14.91 -2.45
CA TYR A 28 10.42 -16.17 -1.79
C TYR A 28 11.16 -15.95 -0.47
N VAL A 29 12.03 -14.93 -0.40
CA VAL A 29 12.68 -14.54 0.86
C VAL A 29 11.62 -14.14 1.90
N SER A 30 10.64 -13.35 1.50
CA SER A 30 9.54 -12.92 2.38
C SER A 30 8.69 -14.12 2.82
N ILE A 31 8.34 -15.02 1.91
CA ILE A 31 7.61 -16.27 2.22
C ILE A 31 8.40 -17.13 3.23
N TYR A 32 9.70 -17.31 2.99
CA TYR A 32 10.57 -18.09 3.89
C TYR A 32 10.60 -17.51 5.30
N LEU A 33 10.84 -16.20 5.42
CA LEU A 33 10.90 -15.52 6.72
C LEU A 33 9.55 -15.59 7.46
N PHE A 34 8.45 -15.42 6.73
CA PHE A 34 7.10 -15.55 7.27
C PHE A 34 6.84 -16.96 7.80
N LEU A 35 7.03 -18.00 6.98
CA LEU A 35 6.74 -19.38 7.36
C LEU A 35 7.63 -19.85 8.51
N LYS A 36 8.93 -19.50 8.50
CA LYS A 36 9.90 -19.84 9.54
C LYS A 36 9.48 -19.30 10.91
N ASN A 37 8.90 -18.10 10.98
CA ASN A 37 8.65 -17.41 12.24
C ASN A 37 7.18 -17.44 12.68
N SER A 38 6.24 -17.65 11.76
CA SER A 38 4.79 -17.44 11.96
C SER A 38 4.24 -18.13 13.21
N ARG A 39 4.45 -19.45 13.34
CA ARG A 39 3.93 -20.22 14.49
C ARG A 39 4.50 -19.74 15.81
N ARG A 40 5.83 -19.57 15.87
CA ARG A 40 6.54 -19.17 17.09
C ARG A 40 6.12 -17.78 17.57
N VAL A 41 6.13 -16.79 16.66
CA VAL A 41 5.85 -15.40 17.04
C VAL A 41 4.39 -15.24 17.45
N ARG A 42 3.44 -15.78 16.70
CA ARG A 42 2.02 -15.68 17.05
C ARG A 42 1.68 -16.35 18.41
N LEU A 43 2.28 -17.51 18.69
CA LEU A 43 2.11 -18.15 20.00
C LEU A 43 2.73 -17.31 21.12
N GLN A 44 3.92 -16.73 20.89
CA GLN A 44 4.57 -15.86 21.86
C GLN A 44 3.78 -14.58 22.09
N ASP A 45 3.25 -13.96 21.05
CA ASP A 45 2.43 -12.75 21.15
C ASP A 45 1.18 -12.99 22.01
N ARG A 46 0.46 -14.11 21.79
CA ARG A 46 -0.67 -14.49 22.64
C ARG A 46 -0.29 -14.70 24.10
N LYS A 47 0.83 -15.38 24.35
CA LYS A 47 1.33 -15.59 25.72
C LYS A 47 1.69 -14.26 26.40
N ASN A 48 2.36 -13.36 25.66
CA ASN A 48 2.77 -12.06 26.19
C ASN A 48 1.57 -11.20 26.59
N ILE A 49 0.52 -11.14 25.78
CA ILE A 49 -0.72 -10.40 26.12
C ILE A 49 -1.40 -10.99 27.33
N LEU A 50 -1.53 -12.34 27.41
CA LEU A 50 -2.14 -12.99 28.57
C LEU A 50 -1.32 -12.77 29.84
N HIS A 51 0.02 -12.80 29.75
CA HIS A 51 0.90 -12.53 30.88
C HIS A 51 0.79 -11.09 31.35
N PHE A 52 0.79 -10.13 30.43
CA PHE A 52 0.65 -8.70 30.71
C PHE A 52 -0.59 -8.43 31.57
N TYR A 53 -1.77 -8.94 31.18
CA TYR A 53 -3.03 -8.72 31.90
C TYR A 53 -3.20 -9.57 33.18
N ARG A 54 -2.27 -10.47 33.48
CA ARG A 54 -2.18 -11.10 34.82
C ARG A 54 -1.45 -10.23 35.82
N GLU A 55 -0.56 -9.37 35.34
CA GLU A 55 0.33 -8.53 36.18
C GLU A 55 -0.14 -7.06 36.25
N HIS A 56 -0.94 -6.64 35.28
CA HIS A 56 -1.38 -5.24 35.16
C HIS A 56 -2.90 -5.16 35.08
N SER A 57 -3.46 -4.24 35.83
CA SER A 57 -4.89 -3.88 35.76
C SER A 57 -5.12 -2.83 34.67
N LEU A 58 -6.39 -2.59 34.33
CA LEU A 58 -6.74 -1.52 33.38
C LEU A 58 -6.37 -0.13 33.90
N SER A 59 -6.30 0.05 35.23
CA SER A 59 -5.85 1.32 35.85
C SER A 59 -4.37 1.61 35.65
N ASP A 60 -3.55 0.59 35.33
CA ASP A 60 -2.11 0.77 35.11
C ASP A 60 -1.77 1.12 33.67
N LEU A 61 -2.77 1.08 32.77
CA LEU A 61 -2.56 1.41 31.36
C LEU A 61 -2.17 2.89 31.19
N PRO A 62 -1.27 3.19 30.26
CA PRO A 62 -0.82 4.56 29.98
C PRO A 62 -1.87 5.40 29.26
N MET A 63 -1.66 6.71 29.23
CA MET A 63 -2.47 7.64 28.43
C MET A 63 -2.20 7.45 26.93
N VAL A 64 -3.28 7.32 26.16
CA VAL A 64 -3.24 7.21 24.69
C VAL A 64 -4.01 8.36 24.08
N THR A 65 -3.44 9.00 23.05
CA THR A 65 -4.16 9.93 22.18
C THR A 65 -4.43 9.26 20.83
N THR A 66 -5.68 9.14 20.45
CA THR A 66 -6.05 8.67 19.11
C THR A 66 -6.24 9.86 18.17
N GLN A 67 -5.46 9.91 17.10
CA GLN A 67 -5.48 10.96 16.09
C GLN A 67 -6.22 10.48 14.83
N LEU A 68 -7.23 11.23 14.40
CA LEU A 68 -8.11 10.94 13.27
C LEU A 68 -7.94 12.04 12.22
N PRO A 69 -6.97 11.94 11.30
CA PRO A 69 -6.81 12.90 10.21
C PRO A 69 -7.96 12.74 9.20
N VAL A 70 -8.70 13.85 8.98
CA VAL A 70 -9.90 13.89 8.12
C VAL A 70 -9.73 14.99 7.05
N PHE A 71 -10.11 14.68 5.81
CA PHE A 71 -10.20 15.66 4.73
C PHE A 71 -11.30 15.30 3.74
N ASN A 72 -12.40 16.06 3.73
CA ASN A 72 -13.52 15.91 2.80
C ASN A 72 -14.11 14.48 2.76
N GLU A 73 -14.29 13.84 3.93
CA GLU A 73 -14.74 12.44 4.07
C GLU A 73 -16.02 12.32 4.89
N ALA A 74 -17.01 13.19 4.59
CA ALA A 74 -18.29 13.29 5.30
C ALA A 74 -18.98 11.92 5.51
N ASN A 75 -18.83 11.01 4.57
CA ASN A 75 -19.52 9.70 4.58
C ASN A 75 -18.86 8.64 5.48
N CYS A 76 -17.60 8.85 5.84
CA CYS A 76 -16.83 7.88 6.63
C CYS A 76 -16.58 8.37 8.05
N VAL A 77 -16.52 9.68 8.28
CA VAL A 77 -16.04 10.28 9.52
C VAL A 77 -16.91 9.94 10.73
N GLU A 78 -18.25 9.92 10.59
CA GLU A 78 -19.15 9.57 11.70
C GLU A 78 -18.91 8.14 12.16
N ARG A 79 -18.81 7.19 11.23
CA ARG A 79 -18.52 5.78 11.50
C ARG A 79 -17.17 5.59 12.20
N LEU A 80 -16.13 6.32 11.73
CA LEU A 80 -14.81 6.27 12.36
C LEU A 80 -14.86 6.78 13.80
N ILE A 81 -15.48 7.96 14.05
CA ILE A 81 -15.59 8.55 15.39
C ILE A 81 -16.33 7.59 16.33
N GLU A 82 -17.43 7.00 15.87
CA GLU A 82 -18.18 6.00 16.66
C GLU A 82 -17.34 4.78 17.00
N ALA A 83 -16.61 4.22 16.01
CA ALA A 83 -15.77 3.06 16.21
C ALA A 83 -14.63 3.35 17.21
N VAL A 84 -14.00 4.52 17.13
CA VAL A 84 -12.92 4.90 18.04
C VAL A 84 -13.44 5.21 19.43
N CYS A 85 -14.59 5.87 19.58
CA CYS A 85 -15.25 6.07 20.87
C CYS A 85 -15.70 4.75 21.53
N ALA A 86 -15.94 3.71 20.71
CA ALA A 86 -16.32 2.38 21.19
C ALA A 86 -15.14 1.48 21.60
N ILE A 87 -13.89 1.98 21.51
CA ILE A 87 -12.71 1.22 21.95
C ILE A 87 -12.75 1.01 23.46
N ASP A 88 -12.56 -0.25 23.88
CA ASP A 88 -12.51 -0.67 25.28
C ASP A 88 -11.18 -0.24 25.92
N TYR A 89 -11.13 1.02 26.38
CA TYR A 89 -9.99 1.61 27.08
C TYR A 89 -10.49 2.56 28.17
N PRO A 90 -9.79 2.74 29.32
CA PRO A 90 -10.23 3.66 30.36
C PRO A 90 -10.47 5.07 29.80
N LYS A 91 -11.66 5.62 29.97
CA LYS A 91 -12.06 6.91 29.36
C LYS A 91 -11.20 8.09 29.82
N ASP A 92 -10.70 8.05 31.03
CA ASP A 92 -9.77 9.04 31.60
C ASP A 92 -8.36 8.94 31.02
N LYS A 93 -8.05 7.82 30.35
CA LYS A 93 -6.75 7.54 29.72
C LYS A 93 -6.81 7.47 28.19
N HIS A 94 -7.94 7.80 27.60
CA HIS A 94 -8.13 7.82 26.15
C HIS A 94 -8.58 9.22 25.69
N GLU A 95 -7.68 9.92 25.05
CA GLU A 95 -7.94 11.20 24.38
C GLU A 95 -8.15 10.92 22.87
N ILE A 96 -9.13 11.60 22.28
CA ILE A 96 -9.41 11.48 20.83
C ILE A 96 -9.28 12.87 20.21
N GLN A 97 -8.47 13.01 19.16
CA GLN A 97 -8.29 14.23 18.39
C GLN A 97 -8.78 13.99 16.96
N VAL A 98 -9.80 14.71 16.54
CA VAL A 98 -10.21 14.74 15.12
C VAL A 98 -9.48 15.90 14.48
N LEU A 99 -8.53 15.58 13.57
CA LEU A 99 -7.66 16.54 12.90
C LEU A 99 -8.26 16.83 11.52
N ASP A 100 -9.06 17.88 11.45
CA ASP A 100 -9.86 18.16 10.26
C ASP A 100 -9.26 19.26 9.38
N ASP A 101 -9.01 18.91 8.12
CA ASP A 101 -8.53 19.80 7.06
C ASP A 101 -9.62 20.08 6.01
N SER A 102 -10.88 19.72 6.29
CA SER A 102 -11.97 19.71 5.30
C SER A 102 -12.37 21.13 4.87
N THR A 103 -12.75 21.23 3.62
CA THR A 103 -13.18 22.47 2.93
C THR A 103 -14.61 22.38 2.39
N ASP A 104 -15.32 21.28 2.67
CA ASP A 104 -16.68 20.97 2.27
C ASP A 104 -17.58 20.71 3.50
N GLU A 105 -18.78 20.15 3.28
CA GLU A 105 -19.74 19.81 4.33
C GLU A 105 -19.19 18.85 5.41
N CYS A 106 -18.09 18.17 5.15
CA CYS A 106 -17.44 17.25 6.09
C CYS A 106 -17.11 17.94 7.42
N TYR A 107 -16.71 19.21 7.40
CA TYR A 107 -16.43 19.97 8.62
C TYR A 107 -17.65 20.06 9.53
N GLU A 108 -18.82 20.44 9.01
CA GLU A 108 -20.04 20.56 9.81
C GLU A 108 -20.54 19.19 10.33
N VAL A 109 -20.43 18.14 9.49
CA VAL A 109 -20.74 16.76 9.89
C VAL A 109 -19.83 16.33 11.06
N THR A 110 -18.54 16.54 10.92
CA THR A 110 -17.53 16.22 11.93
C THR A 110 -17.76 16.98 13.22
N LYS A 111 -17.99 18.28 13.14
CA LYS A 111 -18.25 19.15 14.29
C LYS A 111 -19.48 18.73 15.08
N ARG A 112 -20.57 18.41 14.37
CA ARG A 112 -21.81 17.89 15.00
C ARG A 112 -21.53 16.57 15.71
N LYS A 113 -20.81 15.64 15.06
CA LYS A 113 -20.54 14.32 15.63
C LYS A 113 -19.60 14.39 16.84
N VAL A 114 -18.59 15.24 16.80
CA VAL A 114 -17.69 15.49 17.93
C VAL A 114 -18.47 16.02 19.14
N ARG A 115 -19.38 17.01 18.93
CA ARG A 115 -20.23 17.54 20.01
C ARG A 115 -21.12 16.46 20.62
N GLU A 116 -21.79 15.65 19.81
CA GLU A 116 -22.59 14.50 20.27
C GLU A 116 -21.77 13.56 21.18
N MET A 117 -20.52 13.24 20.79
CA MET A 117 -19.67 12.36 21.58
C MET A 117 -19.17 13.03 22.87
N GLN A 118 -18.92 14.34 22.86
CA GLN A 118 -18.59 15.11 24.07
C GLN A 118 -19.76 15.07 25.09
N GLU A 119 -20.99 15.25 24.63
CA GLU A 119 -22.21 15.17 25.44
C GLU A 119 -22.39 13.76 26.04
N ARG A 120 -21.91 12.71 25.34
CA ARG A 120 -21.87 11.33 25.87
C ARG A 120 -20.68 11.04 26.81
N GLY A 121 -19.89 12.07 27.14
CA GLY A 121 -18.78 11.99 28.10
C GLY A 121 -17.49 11.42 27.57
N PHE A 122 -17.25 11.45 26.24
CA PHE A 122 -15.96 11.09 25.66
C PHE A 122 -14.99 12.28 25.67
N ASN A 123 -13.70 12.00 25.92
CA ASN A 123 -12.63 13.00 25.84
C ASN A 123 -12.20 13.16 24.36
N ILE A 124 -12.99 13.87 23.58
CA ILE A 124 -12.81 14.08 22.14
C ILE A 124 -12.74 15.58 21.80
N THR A 125 -11.81 15.96 20.94
CA THR A 125 -11.62 17.35 20.52
C THR A 125 -11.50 17.43 19.00
N LEU A 126 -12.13 18.45 18.40
CA LEU A 126 -11.97 18.81 16.99
C LEU A 126 -10.87 19.88 16.86
N ILE A 127 -9.87 19.58 16.06
CA ILE A 127 -8.78 20.52 15.68
C ILE A 127 -8.91 20.76 14.18
N HIS A 128 -9.46 21.93 13.82
CA HIS A 128 -9.66 22.31 12.42
C HIS A 128 -8.54 23.24 11.95
N ARG A 129 -8.00 22.94 10.74
CA ARG A 129 -6.97 23.77 10.10
C ARG A 129 -7.49 24.37 8.82
N THR A 130 -7.23 25.65 8.61
CA THR A 130 -7.55 26.35 7.36
C THR A 130 -6.41 26.28 6.34
N ASN A 131 -5.16 26.06 6.80
CA ASN A 131 -4.01 25.82 5.94
C ASN A 131 -3.73 24.30 5.86
N ARG A 132 -3.73 23.71 4.71
CA ARG A 132 -3.37 22.29 4.51
C ARG A 132 -1.86 22.08 4.31
N LYS A 133 -1.01 22.88 4.95
CA LYS A 133 0.44 22.71 4.82
C LYS A 133 0.84 21.28 5.26
N ASP A 134 1.63 20.63 4.45
CA ASP A 134 2.13 19.27 4.67
C ASP A 134 1.01 18.19 4.81
N TYR A 135 -0.22 18.51 4.40
CA TYR A 135 -1.35 17.57 4.36
C TYR A 135 -1.52 16.81 5.68
N LYS A 136 -1.63 15.47 5.62
CA LYS A 136 -1.77 14.60 6.79
C LYS A 136 -0.58 14.70 7.75
N ALA A 137 0.65 14.74 7.26
CA ALA A 137 1.83 14.93 8.10
C ALA A 137 1.74 16.20 8.96
N GLY A 138 1.32 17.31 8.34
CA GLY A 138 1.08 18.57 9.04
C GLY A 138 -0.04 18.48 10.07
N ALA A 139 -1.16 17.81 9.77
CA ALA A 139 -2.25 17.60 10.70
C ALA A 139 -1.80 16.79 11.93
N LEU A 140 -1.12 15.67 11.72
CA LEU A 140 -0.57 14.83 12.79
C LEU A 140 0.45 15.62 13.64
N LYS A 141 1.32 16.40 13.00
CA LYS A 141 2.31 17.24 13.68
C LYS A 141 1.65 18.28 14.60
N GLU A 142 0.64 19.01 14.11
CA GLU A 142 -0.09 19.99 14.91
C GLU A 142 -0.89 19.33 16.05
N GLY A 143 -1.54 18.20 15.79
CA GLY A 143 -2.21 17.42 16.81
C GLY A 143 -1.29 16.97 17.95
N MET A 144 -0.03 16.63 17.63
CA MET A 144 0.97 16.25 18.63
C MET A 144 1.30 17.37 19.60
N LEU A 145 1.20 18.65 19.22
CA LEU A 145 1.53 19.78 20.11
C LEU A 145 0.62 19.84 21.35
N VAL A 146 -0.62 19.38 21.21
CA VAL A 146 -1.64 19.40 22.27
C VAL A 146 -2.03 18.01 22.77
N ALA A 147 -1.51 16.95 22.16
CA ALA A 147 -1.74 15.57 22.58
C ALA A 147 -1.17 15.29 23.96
N LYS A 148 -1.94 14.64 24.83
CA LYS A 148 -1.55 14.30 26.21
C LYS A 148 -0.96 12.90 26.32
N GLY A 149 -1.25 12.01 25.36
CA GLY A 149 -0.83 10.61 25.37
C GLY A 149 0.68 10.43 25.14
N GLU A 150 1.27 9.50 25.88
CA GLU A 150 2.59 8.96 25.58
C GLU A 150 2.57 8.18 24.26
N PHE A 151 1.43 7.58 23.95
CA PHE A 151 1.21 6.78 22.75
C PHE A 151 0.16 7.43 21.85
N LEU A 152 0.43 7.41 20.55
CA LEU A 152 -0.39 8.04 19.51
C LEU A 152 -0.95 6.97 18.58
N ALA A 153 -2.22 6.63 18.72
CA ALA A 153 -2.93 5.75 17.78
C ALA A 153 -3.43 6.56 16.58
N ILE A 154 -3.32 6.02 15.36
CA ILE A 154 -3.69 6.76 14.15
C ILE A 154 -4.65 5.91 13.32
N PHE A 155 -5.81 6.50 12.92
CA PHE A 155 -6.77 5.88 12.02
C PHE A 155 -7.22 6.86 10.95
N ASP A 156 -7.11 6.45 9.68
CA ASP A 156 -7.72 7.17 8.55
C ASP A 156 -9.24 7.01 8.55
N ALA A 157 -9.95 7.94 7.92
CA ALA A 157 -11.41 8.04 7.99
C ALA A 157 -12.18 6.81 7.51
N ASP A 158 -11.58 6.00 6.64
CA ASP A 158 -12.18 4.79 6.07
C ASP A 158 -11.91 3.50 6.87
N PHE A 159 -11.22 3.61 8.03
CA PHE A 159 -10.91 2.49 8.90
C PHE A 159 -11.93 2.33 10.04
N VAL A 160 -12.14 1.09 10.47
CA VAL A 160 -13.04 0.75 11.58
C VAL A 160 -12.26 -0.16 12.54
N PRO A 161 -11.61 0.42 13.58
CA PRO A 161 -10.91 -0.38 14.58
C PRO A 161 -11.88 -1.24 15.39
N GLU A 162 -11.43 -2.44 15.78
CA GLU A 162 -12.14 -3.28 16.74
C GLU A 162 -11.99 -2.70 18.16
N LYS A 163 -12.96 -3.00 19.03
CA LYS A 163 -13.03 -2.46 20.39
C LYS A 163 -11.79 -2.74 21.22
N ASP A 164 -11.16 -3.89 21.05
CA ASP A 164 -9.97 -4.32 21.79
C ASP A 164 -8.64 -3.92 21.17
N PHE A 165 -8.65 -3.02 20.16
CA PHE A 165 -7.45 -2.61 19.42
C PHE A 165 -6.32 -2.10 20.35
N LEU A 166 -6.63 -1.16 21.24
CA LEU A 166 -5.64 -0.60 22.18
C LEU A 166 -5.19 -1.64 23.20
N LEU A 167 -6.11 -2.46 23.70
CA LEU A 167 -5.80 -3.54 24.64
C LEU A 167 -4.87 -4.60 24.02
N LYS A 168 -4.89 -4.77 22.69
CA LYS A 168 -4.02 -5.72 21.96
C LYS A 168 -2.72 -5.10 21.48
N THR A 169 -2.55 -3.79 21.50
CA THR A 169 -1.37 -3.10 20.95
C THR A 169 -0.50 -2.43 22.01
N ILE A 170 -1.08 -1.73 22.97
CA ILE A 170 -0.37 -1.01 24.03
C ILE A 170 0.54 -1.91 24.88
N PRO A 171 0.14 -3.14 25.26
CA PRO A 171 0.99 -4.01 26.07
C PRO A 171 2.40 -4.22 25.49
N TYR A 172 2.56 -4.33 24.17
CA TYR A 172 3.89 -4.50 23.56
C TYR A 172 4.80 -3.30 23.81
N MET A 173 4.23 -2.12 23.86
CA MET A 173 4.99 -0.87 24.07
C MET A 173 5.32 -0.67 25.55
N VAL A 174 4.47 -1.14 26.45
CA VAL A 174 4.75 -1.11 27.91
C VAL A 174 5.82 -2.12 28.28
N MET A 175 5.73 -3.34 27.76
CA MET A 175 6.70 -4.43 28.03
C MET A 175 8.10 -4.17 27.44
N ASP A 176 8.20 -3.54 26.27
CA ASP A 176 9.47 -3.19 25.63
C ASP A 176 9.52 -1.69 25.31
N LYS A 177 10.28 -0.94 26.13
CA LYS A 177 10.43 0.51 25.97
C LYS A 177 11.16 0.93 24.68
N GLN A 178 11.79 -0.01 23.97
CA GLN A 178 12.43 0.25 22.68
C GLN A 178 11.45 0.11 21.50
N VAL A 179 10.22 -0.38 21.73
CA VAL A 179 9.19 -0.42 20.68
C VAL A 179 8.66 0.98 20.46
N GLY A 180 8.96 1.54 19.29
CA GLY A 180 8.50 2.86 18.84
C GLY A 180 7.19 2.83 18.07
N LEU A 181 6.86 1.69 17.44
CA LEU A 181 5.62 1.51 16.67
C LEU A 181 5.09 0.08 16.83
N VAL A 182 3.76 -0.01 17.00
CA VAL A 182 3.00 -1.26 16.82
C VAL A 182 2.02 -1.07 15.68
N GLN A 183 2.13 -1.90 14.62
CA GLN A 183 1.26 -1.88 13.44
C GLN A 183 0.31 -3.06 13.45
N GLY A 184 -1.00 -2.79 13.31
CA GLY A 184 -2.03 -3.79 13.04
C GLY A 184 -2.11 -4.19 11.57
N ARG A 185 -2.80 -5.29 11.28
CA ARG A 185 -3.06 -5.79 9.92
C ARG A 185 -4.29 -5.12 9.35
N TRP A 186 -4.22 -4.64 8.10
CA TRP A 186 -5.42 -4.17 7.42
C TRP A 186 -6.34 -5.34 7.06
N GLY A 187 -7.63 -5.14 7.31
CA GLY A 187 -8.73 -5.95 6.82
C GLY A 187 -9.53 -5.19 5.77
N HIS A 188 -10.64 -5.78 5.31
CA HIS A 188 -11.42 -5.23 4.20
C HIS A 188 -12.92 -5.28 4.50
N LEU A 189 -13.60 -4.13 4.42
CA LEU A 189 -15.05 -4.02 4.64
C LEU A 189 -15.84 -4.49 3.42
N ASN A 190 -15.40 -4.14 2.21
CA ASN A 190 -16.12 -4.33 0.95
C ASN A 190 -15.43 -5.28 -0.05
N ARG A 191 -14.62 -6.23 0.43
CA ARG A 191 -13.83 -7.13 -0.44
C ARG A 191 -14.64 -7.92 -1.47
N MET A 192 -15.88 -8.28 -1.15
CA MET A 192 -16.76 -9.12 -2.01
C MET A 192 -17.68 -8.30 -2.91
N GLU A 193 -17.49 -7.01 -2.98
CA GLU A 193 -18.38 -6.10 -3.70
C GLU A 193 -18.20 -6.18 -5.22
N SER A 194 -16.98 -6.41 -5.67
CA SER A 194 -16.65 -6.60 -7.09
C SER A 194 -15.40 -7.45 -7.29
N GLY A 195 -15.15 -7.90 -8.53
CA GLY A 195 -13.88 -8.56 -8.88
C GLY A 195 -12.67 -7.66 -8.67
N LEU A 196 -12.83 -6.35 -8.84
CA LEU A 196 -11.78 -5.35 -8.59
C LEU A 196 -11.44 -5.27 -7.09
N THR A 197 -12.44 -5.16 -6.21
CA THR A 197 -12.20 -5.10 -4.76
C THR A 197 -11.67 -6.42 -4.23
N LEU A 198 -12.14 -7.56 -4.76
CA LEU A 198 -11.61 -8.86 -4.40
C LEU A 198 -10.13 -9.00 -4.78
N ALA A 199 -9.74 -8.62 -5.99
CA ALA A 199 -8.34 -8.66 -6.43
C ALA A 199 -7.45 -7.73 -5.56
N GLN A 200 -7.90 -6.50 -5.29
CA GLN A 200 -7.19 -5.57 -4.40
C GLN A 200 -7.00 -6.17 -3.00
N SER A 201 -8.04 -6.79 -2.42
CA SER A 201 -7.96 -7.41 -1.10
C SER A 201 -6.90 -8.50 -1.04
N ILE A 202 -6.75 -9.31 -2.09
CA ILE A 202 -5.73 -10.35 -2.17
C ILE A 202 -4.32 -9.74 -2.24
N GLY A 203 -4.14 -8.66 -3.01
CA GLY A 203 -2.88 -7.94 -3.11
C GLY A 203 -2.45 -7.34 -1.76
N ILE A 204 -3.37 -6.67 -1.07
CA ILE A 204 -3.14 -6.07 0.26
C ILE A 204 -2.88 -7.17 1.31
N ASP A 205 -3.61 -8.28 1.27
CA ASP A 205 -3.33 -9.45 2.12
C ASP A 205 -1.90 -9.97 1.89
N GLY A 206 -1.41 -9.99 0.65
CA GLY A 206 -0.01 -10.35 0.34
C GLY A 206 0.98 -9.50 1.13
N HIS A 207 0.79 -8.20 1.11
CA HIS A 207 1.61 -7.25 1.84
C HIS A 207 1.52 -7.45 3.36
N PHE A 208 0.32 -7.44 3.95
CA PHE A 208 0.17 -7.49 5.41
C PHE A 208 0.41 -8.88 5.99
N VAL A 209 -0.13 -9.95 5.35
CA VAL A 209 0.01 -11.31 5.88
C VAL A 209 1.45 -11.81 5.74
N VAL A 210 2.09 -11.60 4.58
CA VAL A 210 3.43 -12.16 4.32
C VAL A 210 4.53 -11.13 4.52
N GLU A 211 4.51 -10.01 3.81
CA GLU A 211 5.66 -9.11 3.76
C GLU A 211 5.90 -8.33 5.06
N GLN A 212 4.86 -7.70 5.65
CA GLN A 212 5.01 -6.99 6.92
C GLN A 212 5.39 -7.94 8.06
N SER A 213 4.76 -9.13 8.10
CA SER A 213 5.14 -10.18 9.04
C SER A 213 6.59 -10.61 8.86
N ALA A 214 7.02 -10.87 7.62
CA ALA A 214 8.39 -11.28 7.31
C ALA A 214 9.42 -10.24 7.76
N ARG A 215 9.14 -8.95 7.52
CA ARG A 215 10.03 -7.85 7.93
C ARG A 215 10.12 -7.76 9.45
N SER A 216 8.98 -7.65 10.13
CA SER A 216 8.94 -7.54 11.60
C SER A 216 9.58 -8.75 12.28
N TRP A 217 9.20 -9.98 11.88
CA TRP A 217 9.65 -11.21 12.50
C TRP A 217 11.06 -11.63 12.08
N GLY A 218 11.54 -11.11 10.94
CA GLY A 218 12.91 -11.30 10.43
C GLY A 218 13.91 -10.27 10.95
N ASN A 219 13.50 -9.37 11.83
CA ASN A 219 14.30 -8.22 12.29
C ASN A 219 14.88 -7.42 11.12
N LEU A 220 13.99 -7.08 10.17
CA LEU A 220 14.26 -6.17 9.06
C LEU A 220 13.50 -4.86 9.30
N PHE A 221 13.89 -3.80 8.61
CA PHE A 221 13.14 -2.56 8.65
C PHE A 221 11.77 -2.75 7.99
N MET A 222 10.73 -2.28 8.68
CA MET A 222 9.36 -2.26 8.20
C MET A 222 8.82 -0.82 8.20
N ASN A 223 7.68 -0.59 7.58
CA ASN A 223 7.02 0.71 7.61
C ASN A 223 5.69 0.66 8.37
N PHE A 224 5.33 1.78 8.96
CA PHE A 224 3.95 2.15 9.23
C PHE A 224 3.23 2.36 7.90
N ASN A 225 2.00 1.90 7.78
CA ASN A 225 1.21 2.04 6.56
C ASN A 225 0.23 3.22 6.63
N GLY A 226 0.59 4.25 7.37
CA GLY A 226 -0.18 5.48 7.52
C GLY A 226 -1.29 5.42 8.57
N THR A 227 -1.79 4.24 8.90
CA THR A 227 -2.98 4.04 9.73
C THR A 227 -2.97 2.67 10.43
N ALA A 228 -3.91 2.44 11.35
CA ALA A 228 -4.06 1.18 12.09
C ALA A 228 -2.80 0.80 12.89
N GLY A 229 -2.17 1.78 13.51
CA GLY A 229 -1.01 1.55 14.36
C GLY A 229 -0.91 2.56 15.50
N VAL A 230 -0.01 2.25 16.43
CA VAL A 230 0.26 3.06 17.62
C VAL A 230 1.73 3.41 17.65
N TRP A 231 2.05 4.69 17.69
CA TRP A 231 3.38 5.22 17.83
C TRP A 231 3.68 5.58 19.29
N ARG A 232 4.92 5.38 19.73
CA ARG A 232 5.47 6.05 20.90
C ARG A 232 5.88 7.47 20.50
N ARG A 233 5.43 8.49 21.24
CA ARG A 233 5.75 9.88 20.97
C ARG A 233 7.25 10.12 20.85
N ALA A 234 8.05 9.62 21.81
CA ALA A 234 9.51 9.74 21.78
C ALA A 234 10.14 9.18 20.49
N ALA A 235 9.57 8.13 19.90
CA ALA A 235 10.09 7.57 18.64
C ALA A 235 9.82 8.47 17.43
N ILE A 236 8.75 9.26 17.46
CA ILE A 236 8.48 10.30 16.46
C ILE A 236 9.42 11.48 16.66
N ASP A 237 9.58 11.94 17.91
CA ASP A 237 10.40 13.09 18.25
C ASP A 237 11.89 12.84 17.94
N ASP A 238 12.43 11.66 18.34
CA ASP A 238 13.81 11.26 18.05
C ASP A 238 14.10 11.11 16.54
N ALA A 239 13.06 10.78 15.76
CA ALA A 239 13.15 10.73 14.32
C ALA A 239 13.08 12.12 13.63
N GLY A 240 12.88 13.20 14.39
CA GLY A 240 12.73 14.57 13.88
C GLY A 240 11.29 14.96 13.54
N GLY A 241 10.30 14.18 13.98
CA GLY A 241 8.88 14.48 13.78
C GLY A 241 8.34 14.10 12.40
N TRP A 242 7.07 14.45 12.17
CA TRP A 242 6.41 14.27 10.88
C TRP A 242 6.94 15.26 9.85
N GLU A 243 7.25 14.80 8.66
CA GLU A 243 7.70 15.58 7.51
C GLU A 243 6.80 15.32 6.30
N GLY A 244 6.40 16.38 5.58
CA GLY A 244 5.49 16.33 4.44
C GLY A 244 6.18 16.45 3.08
N ASP A 245 7.49 16.21 3.01
CA ASP A 245 8.31 16.35 1.80
C ASP A 245 8.24 15.13 0.87
N THR A 246 7.65 14.02 1.33
CA THR A 246 7.33 12.83 0.53
C THR A 246 5.83 12.53 0.59
N LEU A 247 5.31 11.83 -0.42
CA LEU A 247 3.90 11.39 -0.44
C LEU A 247 3.61 10.16 0.43
N THR A 248 4.63 9.63 1.10
CA THR A 248 4.57 8.53 2.07
C THR A 248 5.33 8.95 3.33
N GLU A 249 4.76 9.94 4.04
CA GLU A 249 5.27 10.48 5.29
C GLU A 249 5.44 9.40 6.36
N ASP A 250 4.60 8.38 6.29
CA ASP A 250 4.56 7.21 7.15
C ASP A 250 5.78 6.31 6.94
N MET A 251 6.12 5.99 5.70
CA MET A 251 7.32 5.22 5.37
C MET A 251 8.59 6.00 5.71
N ASP A 252 8.63 7.30 5.41
CA ASP A 252 9.76 8.17 5.73
C ASP A 252 10.04 8.20 7.24
N LEU A 253 9.03 8.51 8.06
CA LEU A 253 9.15 8.52 9.51
C LEU A 253 9.55 7.15 10.05
N SER A 254 8.99 6.06 9.50
CA SER A 254 9.31 4.70 9.91
C SER A 254 10.79 4.37 9.75
N TYR A 255 11.37 4.74 8.63
CA TYR A 255 12.79 4.50 8.38
C TYR A 255 13.68 5.40 9.24
N ARG A 256 13.31 6.68 9.43
CA ARG A 256 14.06 7.60 10.31
C ARG A 256 14.06 7.11 11.76
N SER A 257 12.92 6.65 12.26
CA SER A 257 12.79 6.12 13.62
C SER A 257 13.62 4.85 13.82
N GLN A 258 13.62 3.91 12.86
CA GLN A 258 14.46 2.71 12.95
C GLN A 258 15.97 3.02 12.82
N LEU A 259 16.35 4.02 12.04
CA LEU A 259 17.72 4.51 11.99
C LEU A 259 18.15 5.19 13.30
N ALA A 260 17.22 5.77 14.06
CA ALA A 260 17.45 6.28 15.43
C ALA A 260 17.49 5.16 16.49
N GLY A 261 17.29 3.90 16.11
CA GLY A 261 17.42 2.73 17.00
C GLY A 261 16.11 2.16 17.53
N TRP A 262 14.97 2.74 17.18
CA TRP A 262 13.66 2.24 17.60
C TRP A 262 13.28 0.95 16.89
N LYS A 263 12.62 0.04 17.63
CA LYS A 263 12.06 -1.19 17.08
C LYS A 263 10.63 -0.96 16.61
N MET A 264 10.23 -1.70 15.57
CA MET A 264 8.84 -1.74 15.10
C MET A 264 8.28 -3.15 15.19
N LYS A 265 7.04 -3.24 15.63
CA LYS A 265 6.35 -4.51 15.80
C LYS A 265 5.09 -4.56 14.93
N PHE A 266 4.96 -5.65 14.20
CA PHE A 266 3.73 -5.99 13.49
C PHE A 266 2.94 -7.04 14.27
N VAL A 267 1.67 -6.77 14.54
CA VAL A 267 0.77 -7.66 15.28
C VAL A 267 -0.24 -8.28 14.32
N PHE A 268 -0.01 -9.52 13.96
CA PHE A 268 -0.74 -10.24 12.91
C PHE A 268 -2.24 -10.42 13.21
N ASP A 269 -2.59 -10.73 14.46
CA ASP A 269 -3.97 -11.08 14.87
C ASP A 269 -4.83 -9.82 15.21
N VAL A 270 -4.26 -8.61 15.15
CA VAL A 270 -5.00 -7.34 15.27
C VAL A 270 -5.38 -6.85 13.88
N ILE A 271 -6.64 -7.01 13.52
CA ILE A 271 -7.15 -6.68 12.17
C ILE A 271 -7.97 -5.41 12.26
N VAL A 272 -7.70 -4.46 11.37
CA VAL A 272 -8.47 -3.21 11.26
C VAL A 272 -9.03 -3.12 9.84
N PRO A 273 -10.35 -3.34 9.67
CA PRO A 273 -10.99 -3.30 8.36
C PRO A 273 -11.06 -1.87 7.79
N ALA A 274 -10.88 -1.78 6.46
CA ALA A 274 -10.96 -0.53 5.69
C ALA A 274 -11.74 -0.72 4.40
N GLU A 275 -12.16 0.38 3.78
CA GLU A 275 -12.78 0.36 2.46
C GLU A 275 -11.74 0.32 1.34
N LEU A 276 -11.98 -0.55 0.35
CA LEU A 276 -11.22 -0.61 -0.90
C LEU A 276 -11.86 0.28 -1.97
N PRO A 277 -11.07 0.94 -2.83
CA PRO A 277 -11.61 1.65 -3.99
C PRO A 277 -12.41 0.74 -4.93
N ASN A 278 -13.64 1.12 -5.25
CA ASN A 278 -14.49 0.39 -6.19
C ASN A 278 -14.28 0.82 -7.65
N ASP A 279 -13.68 1.98 -7.84
CA ASP A 279 -13.39 2.58 -9.15
C ASP A 279 -11.92 2.34 -9.53
N ILE A 280 -11.67 1.92 -10.79
CA ILE A 280 -10.31 1.63 -11.26
C ILE A 280 -9.44 2.90 -11.32
N ASN A 281 -10.02 4.08 -11.61
CA ASN A 281 -9.27 5.33 -11.66
C ASN A 281 -8.88 5.78 -10.25
N ALA A 282 -9.76 5.56 -9.26
CA ALA A 282 -9.47 5.77 -7.84
C ALA A 282 -8.34 4.84 -7.36
N PHE A 283 -8.38 3.57 -7.74
CA PHE A 283 -7.31 2.60 -7.46
C PHE A 283 -5.98 3.02 -8.11
N LYS A 284 -5.98 3.41 -9.39
CA LYS A 284 -4.78 3.91 -10.10
C LYS A 284 -4.21 5.16 -9.41
N ALA A 285 -5.06 6.09 -8.97
CA ALA A 285 -4.62 7.28 -8.24
C ALA A 285 -3.97 6.94 -6.89
N GLN A 286 -4.52 5.96 -6.16
CA GLN A 286 -3.93 5.44 -4.92
C GLN A 286 -2.57 4.79 -5.18
N GLN A 287 -2.48 3.90 -6.17
CA GLN A 287 -1.24 3.21 -6.53
C GLN A 287 -0.17 4.17 -7.05
N PHE A 288 -0.55 5.17 -7.83
CA PHE A 288 0.34 6.24 -8.27
C PHE A 288 0.97 6.99 -7.08
N ARG A 289 0.15 7.33 -6.08
CA ARG A 289 0.63 8.02 -4.88
C ARG A 289 1.60 7.16 -4.09
N TRP A 290 1.29 5.88 -3.89
CA TRP A 290 2.16 4.95 -3.20
C TRP A 290 3.48 4.72 -3.95
N ALA A 291 3.41 4.51 -5.27
CA ALA A 291 4.59 4.33 -6.11
C ALA A 291 5.50 5.57 -6.09
N LYS A 292 4.93 6.76 -6.28
CA LYS A 292 5.70 8.01 -6.25
C LYS A 292 6.32 8.25 -4.87
N GLY A 293 5.54 8.12 -3.81
CA GLY A 293 6.00 8.33 -2.43
C GLY A 293 7.10 7.36 -2.02
N SER A 294 6.94 6.06 -2.35
CA SER A 294 7.95 5.05 -2.05
C SER A 294 9.31 5.38 -2.70
N ILE A 295 9.32 5.80 -3.97
CA ILE A 295 10.56 6.19 -4.66
C ILE A 295 11.13 7.52 -4.10
N GLN A 296 10.28 8.49 -3.75
CA GLN A 296 10.73 9.72 -3.06
C GLN A 296 11.41 9.38 -1.73
N THR A 297 10.80 8.50 -0.94
CA THR A 297 11.38 8.01 0.31
C THR A 297 12.66 7.23 0.06
N ALA A 298 12.73 6.39 -0.97
CA ALA A 298 13.96 5.69 -1.35
C ALA A 298 15.11 6.66 -1.62
N ILE A 299 14.88 7.69 -2.43
CA ILE A 299 15.89 8.72 -2.76
C ILE A 299 16.38 9.43 -1.51
N LYS A 300 15.46 9.78 -0.58
CA LYS A 300 15.77 10.49 0.67
C LYS A 300 16.50 9.63 1.69
N ILE A 301 16.09 8.37 1.85
CA ILE A 301 16.45 7.51 2.98
C ILE A 301 17.57 6.53 2.66
N LEU A 302 17.63 5.94 1.46
CA LEU A 302 18.63 4.92 1.14
C LEU A 302 20.08 5.38 1.34
N PRO A 303 20.48 6.61 1.01
CA PRO A 303 21.83 7.09 1.32
C PRO A 303 22.17 7.02 2.82
N LYS A 304 21.19 7.30 3.69
CA LYS A 304 21.34 7.21 5.14
C LYS A 304 21.44 5.76 5.60
N VAL A 305 20.58 4.87 5.05
CA VAL A 305 20.59 3.43 5.33
C VAL A 305 21.93 2.79 4.95
N PHE A 306 22.46 3.10 3.77
CA PHE A 306 23.73 2.52 3.32
C PHE A 306 24.94 3.01 4.13
N LYS A 307 24.91 4.25 4.64
CA LYS A 307 25.95 4.81 5.52
C LYS A 307 25.84 4.32 6.97
N ALA A 308 24.65 3.88 7.41
CA ALA A 308 24.42 3.46 8.79
C ALA A 308 25.20 2.16 9.15
N LYS A 309 25.61 2.07 10.43
CA LYS A 309 26.27 0.86 10.98
C LYS A 309 25.23 -0.21 11.36
N ILE A 310 24.52 -0.74 10.36
CA ILE A 310 23.51 -1.77 10.50
C ILE A 310 23.86 -2.99 9.64
N PRO A 311 23.33 -4.19 9.97
CA PRO A 311 23.60 -5.42 9.20
C PRO A 311 23.29 -5.27 7.71
N PHE A 312 24.13 -5.84 6.85
CA PHE A 312 23.98 -5.75 5.39
C PHE A 312 22.64 -6.29 4.88
N LYS A 313 22.10 -7.34 5.52
CA LYS A 313 20.75 -7.87 5.20
C LYS A 313 19.65 -6.82 5.33
N ILE A 314 19.76 -5.90 6.31
CA ILE A 314 18.79 -4.80 6.49
C ILE A 314 18.94 -3.79 5.36
N LYS A 315 20.17 -3.48 4.92
CA LYS A 315 20.42 -2.56 3.79
C LYS A 315 19.78 -3.06 2.50
N ILE A 316 20.02 -4.34 2.17
CA ILE A 316 19.41 -4.97 0.98
C ILE A 316 17.89 -5.02 1.10
N ALA A 317 17.35 -5.46 2.25
CA ALA A 317 15.91 -5.51 2.46
C ALA A 317 15.27 -4.12 2.36
N SER A 318 15.93 -3.07 2.87
CA SER A 318 15.48 -1.68 2.75
C SER A 318 15.46 -1.20 1.30
N PHE A 319 16.52 -1.51 0.54
CA PHE A 319 16.56 -1.22 -0.90
C PHE A 319 15.40 -1.89 -1.62
N MET A 320 15.24 -3.21 -1.49
CA MET A 320 14.15 -3.97 -2.13
C MET A 320 12.77 -3.45 -1.72
N HIS A 321 12.60 -3.05 -0.45
CA HIS A 321 11.34 -2.54 0.05
C HIS A 321 10.97 -1.16 -0.51
N THR A 322 11.89 -0.20 -0.45
CA THR A 322 11.57 1.19 -0.84
C THR A 322 11.55 1.39 -2.34
N THR A 323 12.21 0.51 -3.12
CA THR A 323 12.29 0.60 -4.59
C THR A 323 11.40 -0.41 -5.33
N HIS A 324 10.54 -1.17 -4.64
CA HIS A 324 9.75 -2.25 -5.25
C HIS A 324 8.86 -1.78 -6.42
N TYR A 325 8.39 -0.52 -6.43
CA TYR A 325 7.63 0.03 -7.55
C TYR A 325 8.45 0.19 -8.84
N SER A 326 9.78 0.05 -8.79
CA SER A 326 10.64 0.02 -9.98
C SER A 326 10.38 -1.20 -10.89
N ILE A 327 9.64 -2.20 -10.41
CA ILE A 327 9.15 -3.30 -11.28
C ILE A 327 8.29 -2.79 -12.44
N HIS A 328 7.50 -1.72 -12.24
CA HIS A 328 6.57 -1.23 -13.26
C HIS A 328 7.28 -0.64 -14.49
N PRO A 329 8.28 0.26 -14.39
CA PRO A 329 9.07 0.65 -15.54
C PRO A 329 9.81 -0.53 -16.19
N CYS A 330 10.29 -1.53 -15.42
CA CYS A 330 10.87 -2.74 -15.99
C CYS A 330 9.83 -3.55 -16.77
N MET A 331 8.63 -3.75 -16.24
CA MET A 331 7.52 -4.41 -16.93
C MET A 331 7.14 -3.70 -18.23
N LEU A 332 6.95 -2.37 -18.18
CA LEU A 332 6.58 -1.59 -19.35
C LEU A 332 7.67 -1.64 -20.41
N PHE A 333 8.93 -1.52 -20.00
CA PHE A 333 10.07 -1.62 -20.90
C PHE A 333 10.13 -3.00 -21.58
N THR A 334 10.02 -4.08 -20.80
CA THR A 334 10.04 -5.44 -21.38
C THR A 334 8.84 -5.70 -22.29
N ALA A 335 7.64 -5.18 -21.96
CA ALA A 335 6.46 -5.31 -22.81
C ALA A 335 6.66 -4.61 -24.19
N VAL A 336 7.19 -3.37 -24.18
CA VAL A 336 7.35 -2.56 -25.40
C VAL A 336 8.51 -3.05 -26.26
N PHE A 337 9.64 -3.41 -25.66
CA PHE A 337 10.86 -3.75 -26.40
C PHE A 337 11.01 -5.24 -26.74
N SER A 338 10.11 -6.11 -26.25
CA SER A 338 10.14 -7.53 -26.62
C SER A 338 9.94 -7.78 -28.11
N LEU A 339 9.00 -7.09 -28.76
CA LEU A 339 8.70 -7.26 -30.17
C LEU A 339 9.81 -6.75 -31.10
N PRO A 340 10.35 -5.52 -30.94
CA PRO A 340 11.52 -5.07 -31.71
C PRO A 340 12.74 -6.00 -31.58
N LEU A 341 12.97 -6.52 -30.37
CA LEU A 341 14.08 -7.46 -30.17
C LEU A 341 13.80 -8.81 -30.83
N LEU A 342 12.54 -9.28 -30.84
CA LEU A 342 12.17 -10.49 -31.57
C LEU A 342 12.42 -10.35 -33.08
N ALA A 343 12.03 -9.20 -33.66
CA ALA A 343 12.04 -8.94 -35.08
C ALA A 343 13.46 -8.66 -35.64
N TRP A 344 14.33 -7.99 -34.86
CA TRP A 344 15.58 -7.40 -35.38
C TRP A 344 16.84 -7.87 -34.65
N TYR A 345 16.74 -8.54 -33.51
CA TYR A 345 17.92 -8.99 -32.77
C TYR A 345 18.21 -10.47 -33.07
N GLU A 346 19.37 -10.75 -33.65
CA GLU A 346 19.82 -12.14 -33.80
C GLU A 346 20.30 -12.69 -32.47
N PRO A 347 19.74 -13.85 -32.04
CA PRO A 347 20.16 -14.48 -30.80
C PRO A 347 21.66 -14.87 -30.87
N ILE A 348 22.33 -14.86 -29.72
CA ILE A 348 23.71 -15.28 -29.57
C ILE A 348 23.81 -16.74 -30.02
N LYS A 349 24.47 -16.99 -31.19
CA LYS A 349 24.63 -18.33 -31.69
C LYS A 349 25.68 -19.08 -30.88
N GLY A 350 25.43 -20.37 -30.60
CA GLY A 350 26.44 -21.26 -30.01
C GLY A 350 26.36 -21.44 -28.46
N LEU A 351 25.38 -20.84 -27.77
CA LEU A 351 25.18 -21.20 -26.40
C LEU A 351 24.54 -22.60 -26.26
N PRO A 352 25.06 -23.44 -25.35
CA PRO A 352 24.46 -24.75 -25.08
C PRO A 352 22.98 -24.65 -24.68
N SER A 353 22.14 -25.59 -25.15
CA SER A 353 20.68 -25.60 -24.87
C SER A 353 20.33 -25.59 -23.39
N TRP A 354 21.17 -26.17 -22.53
CA TRP A 354 20.96 -26.19 -21.09
C TRP A 354 21.03 -24.78 -20.46
N ILE A 355 21.84 -23.86 -21.03
CA ILE A 355 21.91 -22.46 -20.54
C ILE A 355 20.57 -21.77 -20.77
N TYR A 356 19.96 -21.96 -21.95
CA TYR A 356 18.63 -21.42 -22.25
C TYR A 356 17.56 -22.02 -21.33
N ALA A 357 17.57 -23.35 -21.15
CA ALA A 357 16.62 -24.03 -20.28
C ALA A 357 16.74 -23.60 -18.83
N PHE A 358 17.97 -23.48 -18.31
CA PHE A 358 18.24 -23.00 -16.95
C PHE A 358 17.82 -21.53 -16.75
N GLY A 359 18.24 -20.65 -17.68
CA GLY A 359 17.87 -19.23 -17.63
C GLY A 359 16.37 -19.03 -17.70
N PHE A 360 15.68 -19.78 -18.56
CA PHE A 360 14.23 -19.74 -18.66
C PHE A 360 13.55 -20.24 -17.36
N GLY A 361 13.99 -21.39 -16.82
CA GLY A 361 13.48 -21.92 -15.56
C GLY A 361 13.63 -20.91 -14.41
N PHE A 362 14.76 -20.20 -14.36
CA PHE A 362 15.02 -19.17 -13.36
C PHE A 362 14.09 -17.97 -13.50
N ILE A 363 13.88 -17.47 -14.74
CA ILE A 363 12.93 -16.39 -15.03
C ILE A 363 11.50 -16.82 -14.70
N PHE A 364 11.11 -18.04 -15.09
CA PHE A 364 9.79 -18.58 -14.80
C PHE A 364 9.52 -18.66 -13.30
N LEU A 365 10.47 -19.17 -12.51
CA LEU A 365 10.36 -19.22 -11.05
C LEU A 365 10.19 -17.81 -10.45
N ALA A 366 10.93 -16.82 -10.95
CA ALA A 366 10.79 -15.43 -10.49
C ALA A 366 9.42 -14.84 -10.86
N ALA A 367 8.91 -15.14 -12.05
CA ALA A 367 7.63 -14.62 -12.54
C ALA A 367 6.42 -15.16 -11.78
N ILE A 368 6.45 -16.43 -11.32
CA ILE A 368 5.37 -17.02 -10.54
C ILE A 368 5.44 -16.65 -9.04
N ALA A 369 6.56 -16.10 -8.56
CA ALA A 369 6.80 -15.83 -7.15
C ALA A 369 5.73 -14.95 -6.48
N PRO A 370 5.22 -13.85 -7.10
CA PRO A 370 4.12 -13.09 -6.55
C PRO A 370 2.84 -13.94 -6.37
N SER A 371 2.52 -14.81 -7.34
CA SER A 371 1.38 -15.72 -7.23
C SER A 371 1.53 -16.69 -6.05
N VAL A 372 2.74 -17.22 -5.83
CA VAL A 372 3.04 -18.07 -4.68
C VAL A 372 2.90 -17.28 -3.37
N LEU A 373 3.35 -16.03 -3.33
CA LEU A 373 3.20 -15.15 -2.17
C LEU A 373 1.71 -14.94 -1.84
N TYR A 374 0.89 -14.62 -2.83
CA TYR A 374 -0.55 -14.43 -2.64
C TYR A 374 -1.25 -15.74 -2.24
N PHE A 375 -0.84 -16.87 -2.79
CA PHE A 375 -1.33 -18.19 -2.35
C PHE A 375 -1.07 -18.42 -0.87
N VAL A 376 0.16 -18.20 -0.42
CA VAL A 376 0.56 -18.34 1.00
C VAL A 376 -0.23 -17.35 1.87
N ALA A 377 -0.37 -16.10 1.42
CA ALA A 377 -1.15 -15.09 2.13
C ALA A 377 -2.61 -15.51 2.31
N GLN A 378 -3.29 -15.98 1.25
CA GLN A 378 -4.69 -16.41 1.34
C GLN A 378 -4.84 -17.63 2.24
N ARG A 379 -3.97 -18.62 2.14
CA ARG A 379 -3.97 -19.81 3.02
C ARG A 379 -3.80 -19.45 4.50
N CYS A 380 -2.99 -18.44 4.81
CA CYS A 380 -2.63 -18.05 6.17
C CYS A 380 -3.46 -16.88 6.74
N SER A 381 -4.26 -16.23 5.93
CA SER A 381 -5.08 -15.06 6.31
C SER A 381 -6.14 -15.36 7.38
N GLY A 382 -6.57 -16.62 7.49
CA GLY A 382 -7.66 -17.05 8.36
C GLY A 382 -9.07 -16.92 7.74
N TYR A 383 -9.18 -16.54 6.47
CA TYR A 383 -10.48 -16.43 5.81
C TYR A 383 -11.09 -17.79 5.49
N VAL A 384 -12.36 -17.97 5.86
CA VAL A 384 -13.16 -19.12 5.42
C VAL A 384 -13.33 -19.04 3.89
N GLY A 385 -13.22 -20.19 3.21
CA GLY A 385 -13.39 -20.23 1.74
C GLY A 385 -12.22 -19.62 0.93
N TRP A 386 -11.05 -19.45 1.50
CA TRP A 386 -9.87 -18.88 0.85
C TRP A 386 -9.52 -19.52 -0.50
N LYS A 387 -9.84 -20.82 -0.70
CA LYS A 387 -9.59 -21.54 -1.96
C LYS A 387 -10.34 -20.94 -3.15
N MET A 388 -11.61 -20.50 -2.94
CA MET A 388 -12.41 -19.87 -3.99
C MET A 388 -11.82 -18.53 -4.46
N ARG A 389 -11.10 -17.85 -3.58
CA ARG A 389 -10.44 -16.58 -3.90
C ARG A 389 -9.27 -16.76 -4.87
N LEU A 390 -8.71 -17.98 -4.98
CA LEU A 390 -7.64 -18.27 -5.94
C LEU A 390 -8.12 -18.11 -7.39
N LEU A 391 -9.42 -18.26 -7.67
CA LEU A 391 -10.00 -18.01 -8.98
C LEU A 391 -9.85 -16.55 -9.44
N SER A 392 -9.61 -15.62 -8.52
CA SER A 392 -9.37 -14.21 -8.82
C SER A 392 -7.90 -13.87 -9.08
N PHE A 393 -6.99 -14.85 -8.99
CA PHE A 393 -5.55 -14.60 -9.25
C PHE A 393 -5.25 -14.10 -10.66
N PRO A 394 -5.88 -14.62 -11.73
CA PRO A 394 -5.69 -14.07 -13.07
C PRO A 394 -6.05 -12.57 -13.14
N ILE A 395 -7.15 -12.16 -12.49
CA ILE A 395 -7.57 -10.75 -12.42
C ILE A 395 -6.55 -9.93 -11.65
N LEU A 396 -6.06 -10.43 -10.51
CA LEU A 396 -5.03 -9.77 -9.71
C LEU A 396 -3.74 -9.57 -10.51
N MET A 397 -3.28 -10.60 -11.23
CA MET A 397 -2.07 -10.52 -12.05
C MET A 397 -2.24 -9.53 -13.20
N ALA A 398 -3.37 -9.59 -13.90
CA ALA A 398 -3.69 -8.65 -14.97
C ALA A 398 -3.80 -7.20 -14.45
N LEU A 399 -4.40 -6.99 -13.27
CA LEU A 399 -4.47 -5.69 -12.61
C LEU A 399 -3.08 -5.14 -12.28
N GLY A 400 -2.20 -5.97 -11.68
CA GLY A 400 -0.84 -5.60 -11.32
C GLY A 400 0.01 -5.18 -12.52
N VAL A 401 -0.13 -5.89 -13.63
CA VAL A 401 0.53 -5.55 -14.92
C VAL A 401 -0.11 -4.32 -15.56
N GLY A 402 -1.45 -4.25 -15.58
CA GLY A 402 -2.18 -3.20 -16.29
C GLY A 402 -1.93 -1.80 -15.74
N ILE A 403 -1.65 -1.65 -14.43
CA ILE A 403 -1.30 -0.36 -13.84
C ILE A 403 0.16 0.08 -14.11
N ALA A 404 0.95 -0.72 -14.86
CA ALA A 404 2.37 -0.42 -15.04
C ALA A 404 2.61 0.90 -15.77
N VAL A 405 1.75 1.34 -16.69
CA VAL A 405 1.86 2.66 -17.34
C VAL A 405 1.71 3.77 -16.30
N SER A 406 0.67 3.73 -15.47
CA SER A 406 0.42 4.72 -14.43
C SER A 406 1.54 4.78 -13.40
N ASN A 407 2.01 3.61 -12.94
CA ASN A 407 3.05 3.53 -11.92
C ASN A 407 4.44 3.85 -12.48
N THR A 408 4.74 3.54 -13.76
CA THR A 408 5.96 4.02 -14.43
C THR A 408 6.01 5.54 -14.44
N ARG A 409 4.90 6.20 -14.78
CA ARG A 409 4.80 7.66 -14.68
C ARG A 409 5.05 8.16 -13.26
N ALA A 410 4.56 7.46 -12.24
CA ALA A 410 4.79 7.79 -10.84
C ALA A 410 6.26 7.70 -10.45
N VAL A 411 6.93 6.62 -10.83
CA VAL A 411 8.38 6.38 -10.60
C VAL A 411 9.20 7.47 -11.29
N LEU A 412 8.93 7.73 -12.58
CA LEU A 412 9.63 8.78 -13.32
C LEU A 412 9.40 10.17 -12.71
N ALA A 413 8.17 10.48 -12.30
CA ALA A 413 7.86 11.74 -11.65
C ALA A 413 8.62 11.92 -10.31
N ALA A 414 8.85 10.84 -9.56
CA ALA A 414 9.64 10.88 -8.35
C ALA A 414 11.13 11.09 -8.64
N VAL A 415 11.69 10.34 -9.61
CA VAL A 415 13.12 10.44 -10.01
C VAL A 415 13.45 11.82 -10.57
N LEU A 416 12.55 12.39 -11.38
CA LEU A 416 12.73 13.71 -11.99
C LEU A 416 12.38 14.87 -11.05
N GLY A 417 11.99 14.59 -9.81
CA GLY A 417 11.68 15.61 -8.79
C GLY A 417 10.40 16.43 -9.04
N PHE A 418 9.49 15.96 -9.88
CA PHE A 418 8.23 16.66 -10.11
C PHE A 418 7.40 16.74 -8.82
N LYS A 419 7.08 17.95 -8.38
CA LYS A 419 6.15 18.18 -7.28
C LYS A 419 4.75 17.66 -7.67
N GLY A 420 4.04 17.04 -6.75
CA GLY A 420 2.66 16.57 -6.94
C GLY A 420 1.78 17.04 -5.81
N SER A 421 0.56 17.45 -6.13
CA SER A 421 -0.47 17.69 -5.12
C SER A 421 -1.07 16.36 -4.65
N PHE A 422 -1.43 16.28 -3.38
CA PHE A 422 -2.20 15.17 -2.85
C PHE A 422 -3.61 15.20 -3.45
N VAL A 423 -3.95 14.19 -4.26
CA VAL A 423 -5.31 13.97 -4.75
C VAL A 423 -5.92 12.85 -3.92
N ARG A 424 -7.03 13.16 -3.24
CA ARG A 424 -7.78 12.20 -2.44
C ARG A 424 -8.36 11.09 -3.33
N THR A 425 -8.39 9.86 -2.82
CA THR A 425 -9.08 8.72 -3.45
C THR A 425 -10.55 8.73 -3.00
N PRO A 426 -11.54 8.86 -3.91
CA PRO A 426 -12.96 8.76 -3.54
C PRO A 426 -13.29 7.41 -2.91
N LYS A 427 -14.11 7.41 -1.84
CA LYS A 427 -14.62 6.22 -1.16
C LYS A 427 -16.13 6.12 -1.36
N LYS A 428 -16.67 4.90 -1.37
CA LYS A 428 -18.11 4.66 -1.40
C LYS A 428 -18.74 5.18 -0.11
N GLY A 429 -19.83 5.83 -0.22
CA GLY A 429 -20.42 6.62 0.83
C GLY A 429 -20.47 8.09 0.43
N ALA A 430 -19.69 8.55 -0.55
CA ALA A 430 -19.84 9.90 -1.10
C ALA A 430 -21.19 10.02 -1.80
N LYS A 431 -22.17 10.57 -1.10
CA LYS A 431 -23.51 10.85 -1.64
C LYS A 431 -23.50 11.86 -2.78
N SER A 432 -22.39 12.50 -3.07
CA SER A 432 -22.24 13.46 -4.16
C SER A 432 -20.94 13.23 -4.91
N LEU A 433 -21.04 12.66 -6.11
CA LEU A 433 -19.95 12.61 -7.10
C LEU A 433 -19.69 13.99 -7.74
N SER A 434 -20.56 14.98 -7.49
CA SER A 434 -20.55 16.29 -8.14
C SER A 434 -19.28 17.12 -7.89
N HIS A 435 -18.52 16.82 -6.84
CA HIS A 435 -17.26 17.51 -6.49
C HIS A 435 -16.00 16.91 -7.16
N TYR A 436 -16.13 15.78 -7.86
CA TYR A 436 -15.01 15.14 -8.54
C TYR A 436 -15.15 15.24 -10.06
N ALA A 437 -14.86 16.41 -10.63
CA ALA A 437 -14.69 16.53 -12.08
C ALA A 437 -13.54 15.61 -12.53
N GLN A 438 -13.88 14.40 -12.98
CA GLN A 438 -12.89 13.47 -13.50
C GLN A 438 -12.37 14.01 -14.83
N LYS A 439 -11.04 14.21 -14.90
CA LYS A 439 -10.37 14.54 -16.16
C LYS A 439 -10.46 13.33 -17.11
N PHE A 440 -10.56 13.62 -18.40
CA PHE A 440 -10.55 12.60 -19.43
C PHE A 440 -9.32 11.65 -19.22
N PRO A 441 -9.51 10.32 -19.22
CA PRO A 441 -8.45 9.38 -18.85
C PRO A 441 -7.46 9.10 -20.00
N ILE A 442 -6.63 10.08 -20.35
CA ILE A 442 -5.62 9.97 -21.43
C ILE A 442 -4.72 8.75 -21.23
N LEU A 443 -4.34 8.42 -20.00
CA LEU A 443 -3.54 7.23 -19.71
C LEU A 443 -4.23 5.93 -20.12
N ALA A 444 -5.56 5.87 -20.08
CA ALA A 444 -6.31 4.70 -20.53
C ALA A 444 -6.12 4.45 -22.03
N MET A 445 -6.02 5.51 -22.85
CA MET A 445 -5.70 5.35 -24.27
C MET A 445 -4.32 4.75 -24.47
N ILE A 446 -3.32 5.19 -23.71
CA ILE A 446 -1.95 4.64 -23.77
C ILE A 446 -1.97 3.17 -23.35
N GLU A 447 -2.69 2.82 -22.27
CA GLU A 447 -2.85 1.44 -21.79
C GLU A 447 -3.47 0.55 -22.88
N ILE A 448 -4.54 1.00 -23.54
CA ILE A 448 -5.17 0.26 -24.64
C ILE A 448 -4.21 0.10 -25.83
N LEU A 449 -3.52 1.17 -26.24
CA LEU A 449 -2.56 1.11 -27.35
C LEU A 449 -1.41 0.13 -27.07
N VAL A 450 -0.84 0.16 -25.86
CA VAL A 450 0.18 -0.80 -25.44
C VAL A 450 -0.39 -2.21 -25.38
N GLY A 451 -1.62 -2.38 -24.91
CA GLY A 451 -2.29 -3.70 -24.90
C GLY A 451 -2.52 -4.28 -26.29
N VAL A 452 -2.99 -3.45 -27.24
CA VAL A 452 -3.13 -3.86 -28.67
C VAL A 452 -1.77 -4.17 -29.26
N TYR A 453 -0.73 -3.37 -29.00
CA TYR A 453 0.64 -3.64 -29.41
C TYR A 453 1.13 -5.00 -28.87
N CYS A 454 0.83 -5.34 -27.62
CA CYS A 454 1.19 -6.64 -27.05
C CYS A 454 0.43 -7.80 -27.71
N ILE A 455 -0.82 -7.60 -28.21
CA ILE A 455 -1.51 -8.63 -29.01
C ILE A 455 -0.74 -8.91 -30.30
N PHE A 456 -0.31 -7.87 -31.04
CA PHE A 456 0.54 -8.05 -32.21
C PHE A 456 1.82 -8.79 -31.87
N GLY A 457 2.50 -8.40 -30.77
CA GLY A 457 3.66 -9.11 -30.28
C GLY A 457 3.39 -10.58 -29.99
N LEU A 458 2.28 -10.92 -29.34
CA LEU A 458 1.88 -12.29 -29.06
C LEU A 458 1.71 -13.12 -30.34
N LEU A 459 1.07 -12.56 -31.37
CA LEU A 459 0.86 -13.23 -32.65
C LEU A 459 2.20 -13.50 -33.35
N GLU A 460 3.13 -12.54 -33.33
CA GLU A 460 4.49 -12.71 -33.87
C GLU A 460 5.29 -13.77 -33.11
N TYR A 461 5.19 -13.82 -31.76
CA TYR A 461 5.85 -14.86 -30.95
C TYR A 461 5.30 -16.26 -31.25
N ILE A 462 3.97 -16.37 -31.47
CA ILE A 462 3.33 -17.63 -31.88
C ILE A 462 3.78 -18.02 -33.29
N GLY A 463 3.77 -17.10 -34.24
CA GLY A 463 4.24 -17.34 -35.62
C GLY A 463 5.72 -17.73 -35.72
N ALA A 464 6.54 -17.24 -34.78
CA ALA A 464 7.95 -17.60 -34.66
C ALA A 464 8.19 -18.87 -33.83
N GLU A 465 7.16 -19.61 -33.46
CA GLU A 465 7.20 -20.84 -32.62
C GLU A 465 7.87 -20.65 -31.25
N LYS A 466 7.90 -19.40 -30.72
CA LYS A 466 8.51 -19.06 -29.42
C LYS A 466 7.47 -19.08 -28.30
N PHE A 467 6.81 -20.20 -28.11
CA PHE A 467 5.68 -20.40 -27.18
C PHE A 467 5.99 -20.11 -25.71
N ILE A 468 7.25 -20.13 -25.32
CA ILE A 468 7.70 -19.94 -23.93
C ILE A 468 7.46 -18.49 -23.44
N ILE A 469 7.63 -17.49 -24.32
CA ILE A 469 7.45 -16.06 -23.99
C ILE A 469 5.99 -15.62 -24.16
N GLY A 470 5.25 -16.31 -25.02
CA GLY A 470 3.85 -16.00 -25.32
C GLY A 470 2.97 -15.73 -24.11
N PRO A 471 2.94 -16.60 -23.07
CA PRO A 471 2.10 -16.39 -21.88
C PRO A 471 2.40 -15.05 -21.16
N PHE A 472 3.65 -14.61 -21.12
CA PHE A 472 4.01 -13.32 -20.47
C PHE A 472 3.53 -12.13 -21.29
N ILE A 473 3.69 -12.17 -22.62
CA ILE A 473 3.16 -11.11 -23.50
C ILE A 473 1.63 -11.13 -23.49
N GLY A 474 1.00 -12.30 -23.47
CA GLY A 474 -0.45 -12.44 -23.30
C GLY A 474 -0.97 -11.82 -22.00
N LEU A 475 -0.25 -12.00 -20.89
CA LEU A 475 -0.59 -11.36 -19.62
C LEU A 475 -0.47 -9.83 -19.69
N TYR A 476 0.56 -9.31 -20.37
CA TYR A 476 0.70 -7.87 -20.63
C TYR A 476 -0.47 -7.34 -21.46
N ALA A 477 -0.84 -8.03 -22.55
CA ALA A 477 -1.97 -7.64 -23.39
C ALA A 477 -3.28 -7.59 -22.60
N ILE A 478 -3.60 -8.65 -21.87
CA ILE A 478 -4.80 -8.73 -21.03
C ILE A 478 -4.81 -7.65 -19.96
N GLY A 479 -3.70 -7.45 -19.27
CA GLY A 479 -3.59 -6.48 -18.17
C GLY A 479 -3.80 -5.04 -18.65
N PHE A 480 -3.09 -4.62 -19.69
CA PHE A 480 -3.21 -3.27 -20.24
C PHE A 480 -4.59 -3.00 -20.83
N LEU A 481 -5.16 -3.94 -21.59
CA LEU A 481 -6.51 -3.80 -22.13
C LEU A 481 -7.55 -3.77 -21.02
N MET A 482 -7.47 -4.64 -20.04
CA MET A 482 -8.42 -4.68 -18.93
C MET A 482 -8.42 -3.35 -18.17
N VAL A 483 -7.26 -2.84 -17.77
CA VAL A 483 -7.17 -1.58 -17.00
C VAL A 483 -7.57 -0.38 -17.85
N GLY A 484 -7.15 -0.31 -19.11
CA GLY A 484 -7.52 0.76 -20.03
C GLY A 484 -9.03 0.81 -20.29
N ILE A 485 -9.64 -0.32 -20.65
CA ILE A 485 -11.08 -0.43 -20.91
C ILE A 485 -11.90 -0.09 -19.65
N LEU A 486 -11.56 -0.69 -18.51
CA LEU A 486 -12.24 -0.40 -17.24
C LEU A 486 -12.12 1.10 -16.86
N SER A 487 -10.98 1.75 -17.15
CA SER A 487 -10.80 3.17 -16.89
C SER A 487 -11.77 4.03 -17.68
N PHE A 488 -12.05 3.68 -18.95
CA PHE A 488 -13.07 4.36 -19.77
C PHE A 488 -14.49 4.05 -19.30
N LEU A 489 -14.80 2.78 -19.02
CA LEU A 489 -16.14 2.39 -18.57
C LEU A 489 -16.53 3.10 -17.27
N HIS A 490 -15.63 3.13 -16.29
CA HIS A 490 -15.88 3.84 -15.03
C HIS A 490 -15.94 5.36 -15.23
N TYR A 491 -15.15 5.95 -16.13
CA TYR A 491 -15.24 7.35 -16.48
C TYR A 491 -16.62 7.71 -17.05
N ILE A 492 -17.13 6.91 -18.01
CA ILE A 492 -18.46 7.12 -18.62
C ILE A 492 -19.55 6.94 -17.57
N SER A 493 -19.48 5.88 -16.75
CA SER A 493 -20.46 5.62 -15.68
C SER A 493 -20.56 6.81 -14.72
N ASN A 494 -19.42 7.35 -14.29
CA ASN A 494 -19.38 8.49 -13.37
C ASN A 494 -19.97 9.76 -14.00
N ILE A 495 -19.77 10.00 -15.30
CA ILE A 495 -20.40 11.13 -16.01
C ILE A 495 -21.92 10.97 -16.05
N ILE A 496 -22.42 9.77 -16.36
CA ILE A 496 -23.85 9.50 -16.41
C ILE A 496 -24.48 9.72 -15.03
N GLU A 497 -23.85 9.26 -13.99
CA GLU A 497 -24.31 9.40 -12.60
C GLU A 497 -24.37 10.89 -12.18
N MET A 498 -23.33 11.67 -12.46
CA MET A 498 -23.32 13.11 -12.22
C MET A 498 -24.47 13.86 -12.94
N HIS A 499 -24.81 13.46 -14.18
CA HIS A 499 -25.91 14.08 -14.93
C HIS A 499 -27.27 13.72 -14.32
N ARG A 500 -27.43 12.49 -13.80
CA ARG A 500 -28.66 12.08 -13.10
C ARG A 500 -28.86 12.85 -11.80
N GLU A 501 -27.82 12.98 -10.98
CA GLU A 501 -27.88 13.75 -9.72
C GLU A 501 -28.21 15.22 -9.96
N LYS A 502 -27.63 15.86 -10.99
CA LYS A 502 -27.95 17.25 -11.34
C LYS A 502 -29.43 17.42 -11.72
N LYS A 503 -30.03 16.45 -12.43
CA LYS A 503 -31.44 16.48 -12.78
C LYS A 503 -32.36 16.37 -11.55
N ILE A 504 -32.02 15.47 -10.61
CA ILE A 504 -32.77 15.24 -9.35
C ILE A 504 -32.72 16.51 -8.47
N ASN A 505 -31.59 17.19 -8.40
CA ASN A 505 -31.44 18.40 -7.57
C ASN A 505 -32.05 19.68 -8.22
N GLN A 506 -32.50 19.62 -9.48
CA GLN A 506 -33.19 20.69 -10.18
C GLN A 506 -34.72 20.52 -10.21
N THR A 507 -35.22 19.35 -9.81
CA THR A 507 -36.62 19.04 -9.57
C THR A 507 -36.96 19.12 -8.10
#